data_9d42fdd7031ef26a0edc732c9cd43edd
#
_entry.id   9d42fdd7031ef26a0edc732c9cd43edd
#
_cell.length_a   1.000
_cell.length_b   1.000
_cell.length_c   1.000
_cell.angle_alpha   90.00
_cell.angle_beta   90.00
_cell.angle_gamma   90.00
#
_symmetry.space_group_name_H-M   'P 1'
#
loop_
_entity.id
_entity.type
_entity.pdbx_description
1 polymer ?
#
loop_
_entity_poly.entity_id
_entity_poly.type
_entity_poly.pdbx_seq_one_letter_code
_entity_poly.pdbx_strand_id
1 'polypeptide(L)'
;MPISLNKTYNTKIVKKLIEWQNEVREIDYFFLDKIKENKIKVPDEVNLQSFYNKYKDLYNIPVTKNFKYIEIKPSDFNKKIIINDKKIKETYESEISKYTTQEERSLYQIITQDINKANAFTKKLKVNNDFVKLAKDQFSLSKKDINIGFVKKYELPKETIKQIFDGKTKDVIGPIKTKFGYTIYQINSIKPKKIISYKDSYAQIKIQLLNQLSLELLYKNIGSIEQLIDQGNNLDEIANSELLDSQFKVTNIEKLSQKGILYLSNGTVENINNGKVIADTIWKIPSNQISDVIELPKDTFMFVQLIKENKEYTPVFKEIRTDIYKKWVKKEQLIQTELILKKIIKENKVKFKNLLNVARNQISLTDEIKDKLIINQIFKMKKNKINFIKTENGVIAIKFIKSKTKNYELKEDTINQLNASFSESFFNDYSNNFIKILGSEHKIKRDYNILENFISNL
;
A
#
# COMPACT_ATOMS: atom_id res chain seq x y z
N MET A 1 31.40 20.05 24.46
CA MET A 1 32.34 18.88 24.51
C MET A 1 31.62 17.65 23.95
N PRO A 2 32.14 17.02 22.93
CA PRO A 2 31.58 15.74 22.50
C PRO A 2 32.00 14.68 23.52
N ILE A 3 31.02 14.09 24.21
CA ILE A 3 31.26 12.94 25.10
C ILE A 3 31.54 11.75 24.18
N SER A 4 32.82 11.42 24.02
CA SER A 4 33.24 10.16 23.39
C SER A 4 32.97 9.04 24.38
N LEU A 5 31.78 8.45 24.31
CA LEU A 5 31.49 7.22 25.00
C LEU A 5 32.29 6.10 24.32
N ASN A 6 33.21 5.49 25.13
CA ASN A 6 33.97 4.32 24.70
C ASN A 6 33.03 3.22 24.23
N LYS A 7 33.08 2.88 22.93
CA LYS A 7 32.14 2.00 22.19
C LYS A 7 32.22 0.52 22.53
N THR A 8 32.71 0.12 23.70
CA THR A 8 32.82 -1.28 24.09
C THR A 8 31.63 -1.72 24.94
N TYR A 9 30.59 -2.19 24.28
CA TYR A 9 29.53 -2.92 24.97
C TYR A 9 30.05 -4.30 25.40
N ASN A 10 29.58 -4.70 26.58
CA ASN A 10 29.93 -6.02 27.15
C ASN A 10 29.32 -7.11 26.26
N THR A 11 30.17 -7.86 25.56
CA THR A 11 29.82 -8.98 24.68
C THR A 11 28.85 -9.98 25.34
N LYS A 12 28.86 -10.07 26.69
CA LYS A 12 27.90 -10.88 27.45
C LYS A 12 26.44 -10.38 27.32
N ILE A 13 26.22 -9.05 27.23
CA ILE A 13 24.87 -8.47 27.08
C ILE A 13 24.36 -8.79 25.70
N VAL A 14 25.17 -8.57 24.65
CA VAL A 14 24.80 -8.88 23.26
C VAL A 14 24.50 -10.38 23.11
N LYS A 15 25.31 -11.26 23.69
CA LYS A 15 25.06 -12.70 23.67
C LYS A 15 23.72 -13.05 24.33
N LYS A 16 23.43 -12.50 25.50
CA LYS A 16 22.11 -12.70 26.17
C LYS A 16 20.96 -12.20 25.38
N LEU A 17 21.09 -11.08 24.66
CA LEU A 17 20.03 -10.56 23.82
C LEU A 17 19.78 -11.45 22.61
N ILE A 18 20.85 -11.93 21.95
CA ILE A 18 20.75 -12.89 20.85
C ILE A 18 20.10 -14.19 21.33
N GLU A 19 20.49 -14.70 22.51
CA GLU A 19 19.83 -15.85 23.13
C GLU A 19 18.34 -15.59 23.37
N TRP A 20 17.99 -14.43 23.88
CA TRP A 20 16.61 -14.02 24.11
C TRP A 20 15.82 -13.87 22.79
N GLN A 21 16.41 -13.30 21.74
CA GLN A 21 15.78 -13.19 20.42
C GLN A 21 15.58 -14.55 19.76
N ASN A 22 16.54 -15.47 19.93
CA ASN A 22 16.51 -16.80 19.35
C ASN A 22 15.87 -17.86 20.27
N GLU A 23 15.31 -17.44 21.42
CA GLU A 23 14.53 -18.34 22.27
C GLU A 23 13.32 -18.86 21.49
N VAL A 24 13.17 -20.16 21.45
CA VAL A 24 11.96 -20.82 20.98
C VAL A 24 11.35 -21.65 22.10
N ARG A 25 10.01 -21.64 22.14
CA ARG A 25 9.24 -22.33 23.16
C ARG A 25 8.48 -23.50 22.57
N GLU A 26 8.37 -24.54 23.37
CA GLU A 26 7.40 -25.61 23.19
C GLU A 26 6.22 -25.32 24.10
N ILE A 27 5.03 -25.33 23.55
CA ILE A 27 3.78 -25.09 24.27
C ILE A 27 2.76 -26.15 23.95
N ASP A 28 1.93 -26.45 24.94
CA ASP A 28 0.67 -27.14 24.73
C ASP A 28 -0.45 -26.11 24.77
N TYR A 29 -1.41 -26.22 23.83
CA TYR A 29 -2.55 -25.31 23.83
C TYR A 29 -3.85 -26.05 23.54
N PHE A 30 -4.95 -25.45 24.02
CA PHE A 30 -6.30 -25.86 23.69
C PHE A 30 -7.15 -24.62 23.50
N PHE A 31 -7.89 -24.57 22.39
CA PHE A 31 -8.83 -23.51 22.11
C PHE A 31 -10.26 -23.98 22.32
N LEU A 32 -11.05 -23.18 23.04
CA LEU A 32 -12.48 -23.38 23.20
C LEU A 32 -13.22 -22.20 22.59
N ASP A 33 -14.07 -22.48 21.61
CA ASP A 33 -14.95 -21.47 21.02
C ASP A 33 -15.82 -20.80 22.08
N LYS A 34 -16.09 -19.51 21.90
CA LYS A 34 -17.02 -18.79 22.78
C LYS A 34 -18.40 -19.45 22.75
N ILE A 35 -19.00 -19.58 23.91
CA ILE A 35 -20.35 -20.13 24.01
C ILE A 35 -21.35 -19.24 23.26
N LYS A 36 -22.43 -19.86 22.76
CA LYS A 36 -23.50 -19.15 22.05
C LYS A 36 -24.22 -18.17 22.98
N GLU A 37 -24.67 -17.05 22.41
CA GLU A 37 -25.37 -15.99 23.16
C GLU A 37 -26.60 -16.51 23.93
N ASN A 38 -27.37 -17.43 23.34
CA ASN A 38 -28.54 -18.01 23.98
C ASN A 38 -28.26 -18.84 25.26
N LYS A 39 -26.98 -19.09 25.56
CA LYS A 39 -26.54 -19.71 26.83
C LYS A 39 -26.16 -18.69 27.90
N ILE A 40 -26.18 -17.42 27.56
CA ILE A 40 -25.91 -16.33 28.52
C ILE A 40 -27.21 -15.93 29.20
N LYS A 41 -27.20 -15.88 30.51
CA LYS A 41 -28.32 -15.33 31.26
C LYS A 41 -28.50 -13.84 30.92
N VAL A 42 -29.70 -13.48 30.50
CA VAL A 42 -30.02 -12.07 30.20
C VAL A 42 -29.72 -11.21 31.44
N PRO A 43 -28.91 -10.16 31.32
CA PRO A 43 -28.60 -9.27 32.42
C PRO A 43 -29.82 -8.41 32.78
N ASP A 44 -29.97 -8.11 34.05
CA ASP A 44 -30.89 -7.07 34.47
C ASP A 44 -30.34 -5.65 34.19
N GLU A 45 -31.19 -4.64 34.33
CA GLU A 45 -30.79 -3.24 34.09
C GLU A 45 -29.70 -2.78 35.06
N VAL A 46 -29.69 -3.26 36.30
CA VAL A 46 -28.70 -2.89 37.33
C VAL A 46 -27.31 -3.37 36.89
N ASN A 47 -27.20 -4.59 36.35
CA ASN A 47 -25.97 -5.15 35.85
C ASN A 47 -25.44 -4.40 34.59
N LEU A 48 -26.36 -4.04 33.71
CA LEU A 48 -26.00 -3.24 32.51
C LEU A 48 -25.55 -1.83 32.88
N GLN A 49 -26.28 -1.18 33.82
CA GLN A 49 -25.89 0.15 34.31
C GLN A 49 -24.56 0.12 35.05
N SER A 50 -24.29 -0.91 35.84
CA SER A 50 -22.99 -1.12 36.51
C SER A 50 -21.86 -1.32 35.49
N PHE A 51 -22.13 -2.09 34.45
CA PHE A 51 -21.19 -2.28 33.37
C PHE A 51 -20.89 -0.96 32.63
N TYR A 52 -21.93 -0.19 32.30
CA TYR A 52 -21.75 1.14 31.71
C TYR A 52 -20.90 2.05 32.60
N ASN A 53 -21.25 2.16 33.88
CA ASN A 53 -20.52 3.03 34.82
C ASN A 53 -19.04 2.66 34.94
N LYS A 54 -18.74 1.36 34.94
CA LYS A 54 -17.36 0.85 34.99
C LYS A 54 -16.56 1.20 33.77
N TYR A 55 -17.17 1.31 32.59
CA TYR A 55 -16.50 1.54 31.30
C TYR A 55 -16.94 2.86 30.66
N LYS A 56 -17.49 3.78 31.42
CA LYS A 56 -18.08 5.04 30.96
C LYS A 56 -17.12 5.84 30.08
N ASP A 57 -15.86 5.90 30.44
CA ASP A 57 -14.83 6.64 29.72
C ASP A 57 -14.58 6.09 28.30
N LEU A 58 -14.86 4.80 28.06
CA LEU A 58 -14.74 4.18 26.74
C LEU A 58 -15.86 4.57 25.78
N TYR A 59 -16.92 5.21 26.28
CA TYR A 59 -18.06 5.67 25.50
C TYR A 59 -17.99 7.17 25.20
N ASN A 60 -16.93 7.84 25.62
CA ASN A 60 -16.74 9.25 25.35
C ASN A 60 -16.65 9.51 23.85
N ILE A 61 -17.51 10.40 23.35
CA ILE A 61 -17.50 10.88 21.98
C ILE A 61 -16.72 12.20 21.98
N PRO A 62 -15.59 12.27 21.29
CA PRO A 62 -14.80 13.50 21.22
C PRO A 62 -15.57 14.59 20.46
N VAL A 63 -14.99 15.76 20.37
CA VAL A 63 -15.50 16.81 19.48
C VAL A 63 -15.71 16.23 18.07
N THR A 64 -16.90 16.42 17.52
CA THR A 64 -17.29 15.96 16.20
C THR A 64 -17.89 17.06 15.37
N LYS A 65 -17.87 16.91 14.05
CA LYS A 65 -18.48 17.86 13.13
C LYS A 65 -19.54 17.19 12.27
N ASN A 66 -20.64 17.92 12.02
CA ASN A 66 -21.66 17.56 11.05
C ASN A 66 -21.40 18.36 9.77
N PHE A 67 -21.49 17.71 8.63
CA PHE A 67 -21.23 18.34 7.35
C PHE A 67 -22.09 17.72 6.25
N LYS A 68 -22.22 18.47 5.16
CA LYS A 68 -22.75 17.98 3.89
C LYS A 68 -21.62 17.88 2.89
N TYR A 69 -21.77 17.03 1.88
CA TYR A 69 -20.85 17.02 0.76
C TYR A 69 -21.55 16.64 -0.54
N ILE A 70 -20.95 17.07 -1.64
CA ILE A 70 -21.18 16.55 -2.97
C ILE A 70 -19.90 15.90 -3.47
N GLU A 71 -20.04 14.76 -4.12
CA GLU A 71 -18.95 14.03 -4.77
C GLU A 71 -19.16 14.09 -6.28
N ILE A 72 -18.09 14.35 -7.03
CA ILE A 72 -18.11 14.50 -8.47
C ILE A 72 -17.00 13.65 -9.08
N LYS A 73 -17.34 12.88 -10.09
CA LYS A 73 -16.41 11.98 -10.79
C LYS A 73 -16.73 11.92 -12.29
N PRO A 74 -15.77 11.52 -13.12
CA PRO A 74 -15.97 11.49 -14.58
C PRO A 74 -17.19 10.69 -14.99
N SER A 75 -17.49 9.58 -14.33
CA SER A 75 -18.64 8.72 -14.66
C SER A 75 -20.01 9.39 -14.55
N ASP A 76 -20.13 10.50 -13.80
CA ASP A 76 -21.40 11.22 -13.62
C ASP A 76 -21.86 11.89 -14.91
N PHE A 77 -20.93 12.12 -15.85
CA PHE A 77 -21.17 12.76 -17.14
C PHE A 77 -21.37 11.78 -18.29
N ASN A 78 -21.07 10.47 -18.10
CA ASN A 78 -21.09 9.49 -19.19
C ASN A 78 -22.40 9.43 -19.98
N LYS A 79 -23.55 9.65 -19.33
CA LYS A 79 -24.86 9.59 -19.94
C LYS A 79 -25.14 10.80 -20.86
N LYS A 80 -24.43 11.91 -20.66
CA LYS A 80 -24.61 13.16 -21.45
C LYS A 80 -23.67 13.24 -22.64
N ILE A 81 -22.64 12.39 -22.69
CA ILE A 81 -21.65 12.39 -23.75
C ILE A 81 -22.12 11.51 -24.90
N ILE A 82 -22.35 12.15 -26.04
CA ILE A 82 -22.66 11.46 -27.29
C ILE A 82 -21.43 11.49 -28.19
N ILE A 83 -20.84 10.32 -28.44
CA ILE A 83 -19.71 10.18 -29.34
C ILE A 83 -20.21 9.59 -30.64
N ASN A 84 -20.14 10.38 -31.71
CA ASN A 84 -20.56 9.94 -33.05
C ASN A 84 -19.38 9.20 -33.76
N ASP A 85 -19.75 8.38 -34.74
CA ASP A 85 -18.78 7.57 -35.49
C ASP A 85 -17.78 8.42 -36.27
N LYS A 86 -18.18 9.63 -36.70
CA LYS A 86 -17.29 10.57 -37.37
C LYS A 86 -16.13 10.97 -36.49
N LYS A 87 -16.38 11.31 -35.22
CA LYS A 87 -15.33 11.68 -34.26
C LYS A 87 -14.39 10.52 -33.96
N ILE A 88 -14.91 9.28 -33.84
CA ILE A 88 -14.10 8.09 -33.62
C ILE A 88 -13.18 7.86 -34.82
N LYS A 89 -13.70 8.03 -36.04
CA LYS A 89 -12.93 7.87 -37.29
C LYS A 89 -11.83 8.93 -37.41
N GLU A 90 -12.17 10.21 -37.17
CA GLU A 90 -11.19 11.30 -37.15
C GLU A 90 -10.06 11.07 -36.14
N THR A 91 -10.40 10.56 -34.95
CA THR A 91 -9.41 10.22 -33.90
C THR A 91 -8.53 9.08 -34.36
N TYR A 92 -9.08 8.02 -34.97
CA TYR A 92 -8.30 6.92 -35.52
C TYR A 92 -7.32 7.41 -36.59
N GLU A 93 -7.78 8.25 -37.53
CA GLU A 93 -6.96 8.78 -38.61
C GLU A 93 -5.85 9.71 -38.10
N SER A 94 -6.17 10.60 -37.17
CA SER A 94 -5.19 11.51 -36.58
C SER A 94 -4.16 10.79 -35.70
N GLU A 95 -4.53 9.69 -35.06
CA GLU A 95 -3.68 8.90 -34.19
C GLU A 95 -3.20 7.58 -34.82
N ILE A 96 -3.25 7.45 -36.14
CA ILE A 96 -2.92 6.21 -36.88
C ILE A 96 -1.55 5.61 -36.50
N SER A 97 -0.62 6.44 -36.07
CA SER A 97 0.70 6.01 -35.59
C SER A 97 0.61 5.13 -34.35
N LYS A 98 -0.36 5.36 -33.45
CA LYS A 98 -0.60 4.53 -32.23
C LYS A 98 -1.13 3.13 -32.59
N TYR A 99 -1.80 3.02 -33.74
CA TYR A 99 -2.39 1.77 -34.25
C TYR A 99 -1.48 1.07 -35.25
N THR A 100 -0.30 1.62 -35.50
CA THR A 100 0.67 1.08 -36.45
C THR A 100 1.89 0.54 -35.72
N THR A 101 2.10 -0.77 -35.77
CA THR A 101 3.38 -1.35 -35.40
C THR A 101 4.36 -1.23 -36.56
N GLN A 102 5.54 -0.70 -36.29
CA GLN A 102 6.57 -0.60 -37.32
C GLN A 102 7.13 -1.97 -37.68
N GLU A 103 7.68 -2.08 -38.88
CA GLU A 103 8.40 -3.27 -39.26
C GLU A 103 9.67 -3.43 -38.44
N GLU A 104 9.91 -4.65 -37.93
CA GLU A 104 11.10 -5.02 -37.17
C GLU A 104 11.80 -6.22 -37.83
N ARG A 105 13.13 -6.21 -37.81
CA ARG A 105 13.98 -7.28 -38.33
C ARG A 105 14.80 -7.89 -37.21
N SER A 106 14.71 -9.19 -36.98
CA SER A 106 15.63 -9.91 -36.11
C SER A 106 16.91 -10.21 -36.89
N LEU A 107 18.04 -9.76 -36.34
CA LEU A 107 19.30 -9.80 -37.04
C LEU A 107 20.39 -10.51 -36.23
N TYR A 108 21.25 -11.24 -36.94
CA TYR A 108 22.62 -11.47 -36.50
C TYR A 108 23.52 -10.41 -37.11
N GLN A 109 24.55 -10.00 -36.36
CA GLN A 109 25.48 -8.96 -36.75
C GLN A 109 26.90 -9.36 -36.42
N ILE A 110 27.81 -9.12 -37.34
CA ILE A 110 29.28 -9.15 -37.13
C ILE A 110 29.85 -7.82 -37.56
N ILE A 111 30.76 -7.29 -36.76
CA ILE A 111 31.50 -6.07 -37.04
C ILE A 111 32.99 -6.41 -37.01
N THR A 112 33.75 -6.01 -38.05
CA THR A 112 35.19 -6.17 -38.12
C THR A 112 35.84 -4.96 -38.76
N GLN A 113 37.07 -4.64 -38.37
CA GLN A 113 37.86 -3.58 -38.99
C GLN A 113 38.57 -4.06 -40.28
N ASP A 114 38.67 -5.38 -40.47
CA ASP A 114 39.38 -6.01 -41.56
C ASP A 114 38.41 -6.37 -42.70
N ILE A 115 38.49 -5.64 -43.82
CA ILE A 115 37.68 -5.89 -45.03
C ILE A 115 37.94 -7.28 -45.63
N ASN A 116 39.17 -7.80 -45.56
CA ASN A 116 39.49 -9.10 -46.11
C ASN A 116 38.81 -10.22 -45.32
N LYS A 117 38.80 -10.11 -43.98
CA LYS A 117 38.07 -11.03 -43.13
C LYS A 117 36.57 -10.96 -43.40
N ALA A 118 36.04 -9.73 -43.56
CA ALA A 118 34.62 -9.54 -43.87
C ALA A 118 34.23 -10.19 -45.21
N ASN A 119 35.02 -9.99 -46.25
CA ASN A 119 34.82 -10.59 -47.58
C ASN A 119 34.95 -12.14 -47.54
N ALA A 120 35.95 -12.66 -46.84
CA ALA A 120 36.13 -14.10 -46.67
C ALA A 120 34.95 -14.75 -45.97
N PHE A 121 34.40 -14.08 -44.95
CA PHE A 121 33.23 -14.55 -44.21
C PHE A 121 31.99 -14.61 -45.12
N THR A 122 31.67 -13.52 -45.82
CA THR A 122 30.53 -13.48 -46.73
C THR A 122 30.65 -14.46 -47.90
N LYS A 123 31.87 -14.67 -48.43
CA LYS A 123 32.12 -15.68 -49.47
C LYS A 123 31.84 -17.11 -48.96
N LYS A 124 32.26 -17.42 -47.73
CA LYS A 124 32.01 -18.75 -47.13
C LYS A 124 30.52 -18.95 -46.81
N LEU A 125 29.81 -17.88 -46.42
CA LEU A 125 28.37 -17.94 -46.16
C LEU A 125 27.56 -18.29 -47.42
N LYS A 126 28.00 -17.91 -48.59
CA LYS A 126 27.35 -18.29 -49.85
C LYS A 126 27.41 -19.80 -50.11
N VAL A 127 28.40 -20.50 -49.56
CA VAL A 127 28.59 -21.94 -49.70
C VAL A 127 27.96 -22.72 -48.55
N ASN A 128 28.15 -22.22 -47.35
CA ASN A 128 27.64 -22.86 -46.12
C ASN A 128 26.83 -21.83 -45.34
N ASN A 129 25.53 -21.83 -45.47
CA ASN A 129 24.60 -20.82 -44.98
C ASN A 129 24.38 -20.86 -43.44
N ASP A 130 25.42 -21.26 -42.70
CA ASP A 130 25.39 -21.28 -41.22
C ASP A 130 26.20 -20.10 -40.66
N PHE A 131 25.51 -18.97 -40.47
CA PHE A 131 26.07 -17.75 -39.93
C PHE A 131 26.68 -17.93 -38.53
N VAL A 132 25.97 -18.68 -37.67
CA VAL A 132 26.37 -18.88 -36.25
C VAL A 132 27.66 -19.71 -36.19
N LYS A 133 27.74 -20.81 -36.96
CA LYS A 133 28.90 -21.68 -36.97
C LYS A 133 30.10 -20.92 -37.52
N LEU A 134 29.95 -20.23 -38.65
CA LEU A 134 31.04 -19.45 -39.26
C LEU A 134 31.50 -18.28 -38.38
N ALA A 135 30.57 -17.63 -37.63
CA ALA A 135 30.91 -16.60 -36.68
C ALA A 135 31.80 -17.15 -35.55
N LYS A 136 31.46 -18.33 -35.04
CA LYS A 136 32.27 -19.02 -34.03
C LYS A 136 33.66 -19.39 -34.59
N ASP A 137 33.72 -19.97 -35.77
CA ASP A 137 34.95 -20.48 -36.36
C ASP A 137 35.92 -19.36 -36.77
N GLN A 138 35.46 -18.21 -37.27
CA GLN A 138 36.30 -17.14 -37.80
C GLN A 138 36.51 -15.95 -36.86
N PHE A 139 35.57 -15.71 -35.96
CA PHE A 139 35.60 -14.55 -35.07
C PHE A 139 35.55 -14.94 -33.59
N SER A 140 35.42 -16.23 -33.26
CA SER A 140 35.25 -16.74 -31.89
C SER A 140 33.98 -16.17 -31.17
N LEU A 141 32.96 -15.78 -31.95
CA LEU A 141 31.72 -15.19 -31.45
C LEU A 141 30.65 -16.26 -31.28
N SER A 142 30.02 -16.28 -30.13
CA SER A 142 28.88 -17.14 -29.86
C SER A 142 27.59 -16.60 -30.48
N LYS A 143 26.54 -17.43 -30.55
CA LYS A 143 25.21 -16.99 -30.98
C LYS A 143 24.68 -15.80 -30.19
N LYS A 144 25.02 -15.69 -28.90
CA LYS A 144 24.61 -14.59 -28.03
C LYS A 144 25.31 -13.28 -28.42
N ASP A 145 26.60 -13.37 -28.82
CA ASP A 145 27.39 -12.18 -29.15
C ASP A 145 26.98 -11.54 -30.47
N ILE A 146 26.45 -12.34 -31.40
CA ILE A 146 26.03 -11.87 -32.73
C ILE A 146 24.54 -11.52 -32.82
N ASN A 147 23.71 -11.94 -31.85
CA ASN A 147 22.28 -11.74 -31.91
C ASN A 147 21.89 -10.37 -31.34
N ILE A 148 21.53 -9.43 -32.21
CA ILE A 148 21.07 -8.10 -31.80
C ILE A 148 19.55 -8.00 -31.60
N GLY A 149 18.81 -9.13 -31.79
CA GLY A 149 17.38 -9.18 -31.61
C GLY A 149 16.58 -8.48 -32.72
N PHE A 150 15.36 -8.06 -32.36
CA PHE A 150 14.51 -7.29 -33.26
C PHE A 150 14.87 -5.81 -33.21
N VAL A 151 15.13 -5.23 -34.34
CA VAL A 151 15.52 -3.81 -34.52
C VAL A 151 14.61 -3.12 -35.52
N LYS A 152 14.39 -1.84 -35.31
CA LYS A 152 13.62 -0.93 -36.17
C LYS A 152 14.59 -0.15 -37.09
N LYS A 153 14.04 0.46 -38.16
CA LYS A 153 14.85 1.21 -39.14
C LYS A 153 15.77 2.26 -38.49
N TYR A 154 15.30 3.00 -37.52
CA TYR A 154 16.03 4.11 -36.90
C TYR A 154 17.15 3.65 -35.94
N GLU A 155 17.17 2.37 -35.55
CA GLU A 155 18.19 1.78 -34.68
C GLU A 155 19.43 1.31 -35.45
N LEU A 156 19.37 1.32 -36.78
CA LEU A 156 20.44 0.87 -37.66
C LEU A 156 21.22 2.03 -38.27
N PRO A 157 22.51 1.82 -38.61
CA PRO A 157 23.28 2.77 -39.42
C PRO A 157 22.59 3.03 -40.77
N LYS A 158 22.51 4.30 -41.17
CA LYS A 158 21.80 4.74 -42.39
C LYS A 158 22.19 3.95 -43.65
N GLU A 159 23.45 3.59 -43.74
CA GLU A 159 24.03 2.87 -44.87
C GLU A 159 23.50 1.43 -45.01
N THR A 160 22.99 0.86 -43.93
CA THR A 160 22.56 -0.54 -43.88
C THR A 160 21.03 -0.70 -44.02
N ILE A 161 20.27 0.36 -43.70
CA ILE A 161 18.82 0.32 -43.59
C ILE A 161 18.15 -0.24 -44.86
N LYS A 162 18.48 0.31 -46.02
CA LYS A 162 17.84 -0.06 -47.28
C LYS A 162 18.01 -1.55 -47.55
N GLN A 163 19.26 -2.05 -47.53
CA GLN A 163 19.54 -3.45 -47.83
C GLN A 163 18.93 -4.41 -46.81
N ILE A 164 18.93 -4.04 -45.54
CA ILE A 164 18.32 -4.88 -44.48
C ILE A 164 16.79 -4.95 -44.62
N PHE A 165 16.14 -3.83 -44.91
CA PHE A 165 14.68 -3.79 -44.98
C PHE A 165 14.09 -4.19 -46.32
N ASP A 166 14.90 -4.21 -47.41
CA ASP A 166 14.52 -4.78 -48.70
C ASP A 166 14.80 -6.31 -48.78
N GLY A 167 15.63 -6.83 -47.88
CA GLY A 167 16.04 -8.24 -47.85
C GLY A 167 14.95 -9.17 -47.26
N LYS A 168 15.14 -10.48 -47.54
CA LYS A 168 14.27 -11.58 -47.08
C LYS A 168 14.91 -12.32 -45.90
N THR A 169 14.13 -13.12 -45.20
CA THR A 169 14.63 -14.02 -44.16
C THR A 169 15.74 -14.89 -44.71
N LYS A 170 16.85 -15.04 -43.97
CA LYS A 170 18.11 -15.70 -44.30
C LYS A 170 19.03 -14.94 -45.26
N ASP A 171 18.65 -13.79 -45.81
CA ASP A 171 19.56 -12.97 -46.61
C ASP A 171 20.73 -12.50 -45.75
N VAL A 172 21.92 -12.54 -46.39
CA VAL A 172 23.18 -12.02 -45.84
C VAL A 172 23.49 -10.70 -46.53
N ILE A 173 23.65 -9.67 -45.72
CA ILE A 173 23.83 -8.29 -46.17
C ILE A 173 25.19 -7.78 -45.72
N GLY A 174 25.92 -7.22 -46.62
CA GLY A 174 27.28 -6.73 -46.39
C GLY A 174 28.35 -7.56 -47.06
N PRO A 175 29.67 -7.25 -46.80
CA PRO A 175 30.10 -6.25 -45.81
C PRO A 175 29.80 -4.81 -46.22
N ILE A 176 29.20 -4.03 -45.30
CA ILE A 176 28.92 -2.61 -45.47
C ILE A 176 29.85 -1.80 -44.57
N LYS A 177 30.50 -0.79 -45.11
CA LYS A 177 31.32 0.13 -44.30
C LYS A 177 30.43 1.06 -43.50
N THR A 178 30.56 1.00 -42.18
CA THR A 178 29.86 1.86 -41.23
C THR A 178 30.87 2.60 -40.35
N LYS A 179 30.42 3.50 -39.50
CA LYS A 179 31.30 4.17 -38.51
C LYS A 179 31.93 3.21 -37.50
N PHE A 180 31.40 1.99 -37.37
CA PHE A 180 31.91 0.96 -36.47
C PHE A 180 32.86 -0.05 -37.13
N GLY A 181 33.07 0.04 -38.46
CA GLY A 181 33.84 -0.91 -39.26
C GLY A 181 32.98 -1.54 -40.35
N TYR A 182 33.43 -2.66 -40.87
CA TYR A 182 32.71 -3.44 -41.87
C TYR A 182 31.69 -4.34 -41.16
N THR A 183 30.42 -4.10 -41.42
CA THR A 183 29.32 -4.81 -40.76
C THR A 183 28.63 -5.77 -41.71
N ILE A 184 28.39 -6.97 -41.25
CA ILE A 184 27.70 -8.05 -41.97
C ILE A 184 26.49 -8.43 -41.15
N TYR A 185 25.34 -8.54 -41.78
CA TYR A 185 24.08 -8.94 -41.15
C TYR A 185 23.54 -10.21 -41.78
N GLN A 186 22.78 -11.00 -40.98
CA GLN A 186 21.85 -11.98 -41.50
C GLN A 186 20.47 -11.70 -40.92
N ILE A 187 19.45 -11.69 -41.78
CA ILE A 187 18.06 -11.52 -41.39
C ILE A 187 17.54 -12.87 -40.89
N ASN A 188 17.21 -12.94 -39.57
CA ASN A 188 16.69 -14.19 -38.97
C ASN A 188 15.18 -14.31 -39.12
N SER A 189 14.46 -13.23 -38.86
CA SER A 189 13.01 -13.16 -39.03
C SER A 189 12.55 -11.71 -39.24
N ILE A 190 11.38 -11.58 -39.83
CA ILE A 190 10.74 -10.32 -40.17
C ILE A 190 9.41 -10.25 -39.46
N LYS A 191 9.19 -9.19 -38.70
CA LYS A 191 7.87 -8.79 -38.23
C LYS A 191 7.38 -7.66 -39.12
N PRO A 192 6.39 -7.90 -39.99
CA PRO A 192 5.90 -6.87 -40.89
C PRO A 192 5.23 -5.73 -40.16
N LYS A 193 5.22 -4.56 -40.78
CA LYS A 193 4.36 -3.45 -40.36
C LYS A 193 2.92 -3.93 -40.29
N LYS A 194 2.27 -3.73 -39.14
CA LYS A 194 0.85 -4.09 -38.95
C LYS A 194 0.08 -2.83 -38.55
N ILE A 195 -1.02 -2.60 -39.22
CA ILE A 195 -1.98 -1.55 -38.84
C ILE A 195 -3.20 -2.26 -38.24
N ILE A 196 -3.52 -1.92 -36.98
CA ILE A 196 -4.76 -2.37 -36.36
C ILE A 196 -5.90 -1.62 -37.06
N SER A 197 -6.88 -2.35 -37.57
CA SER A 197 -7.95 -1.75 -38.35
C SER A 197 -8.83 -0.79 -37.52
N TYR A 198 -9.48 0.15 -38.19
CA TYR A 198 -10.48 1.01 -37.56
C TYR A 198 -11.55 0.20 -36.80
N LYS A 199 -12.05 -0.89 -37.42
CA LYS A 199 -13.03 -1.77 -36.77
C LYS A 199 -12.53 -2.38 -35.47
N ASP A 200 -11.26 -2.82 -35.45
CA ASP A 200 -10.67 -3.45 -34.26
C ASP A 200 -10.34 -2.42 -33.17
N SER A 201 -10.07 -1.18 -33.57
CA SER A 201 -9.72 -0.07 -32.65
C SER A 201 -10.95 0.71 -32.16
N TYR A 202 -12.10 0.54 -32.79
CA TYR A 202 -13.32 1.34 -32.57
C TYR A 202 -13.72 1.41 -31.09
N ALA A 203 -13.84 0.27 -30.42
CA ALA A 203 -14.29 0.20 -29.03
C ALA A 203 -13.28 0.90 -28.08
N GLN A 204 -11.98 0.72 -28.33
CA GLN A 204 -10.94 1.34 -27.54
C GLN A 204 -10.93 2.87 -27.70
N ILE A 205 -11.06 3.36 -28.92
CA ILE A 205 -11.13 4.80 -29.22
C ILE A 205 -12.36 5.42 -28.58
N LYS A 206 -13.52 4.74 -28.66
CA LYS A 206 -14.75 5.22 -28.04
C LYS A 206 -14.61 5.36 -26.53
N ILE A 207 -13.99 4.39 -25.86
CA ILE A 207 -13.71 4.45 -24.41
C ILE A 207 -12.74 5.60 -24.10
N GLN A 208 -11.68 5.75 -24.90
CA GLN A 208 -10.70 6.84 -24.73
C GLN A 208 -11.37 8.22 -24.84
N LEU A 209 -12.19 8.41 -25.87
CA LEU A 209 -12.92 9.67 -26.07
C LEU A 209 -13.94 9.92 -24.95
N LEU A 210 -14.64 8.88 -24.49
CA LEU A 210 -15.57 9.00 -23.37
C LEU A 210 -14.86 9.48 -22.11
N ASN A 211 -13.73 8.85 -21.77
CA ASN A 211 -12.94 9.23 -20.60
C ASN A 211 -12.41 10.67 -20.71
N GLN A 212 -11.90 11.05 -21.89
CA GLN A 212 -11.42 12.41 -22.13
C GLN A 212 -12.53 13.44 -21.95
N LEU A 213 -13.67 13.26 -22.63
CA LEU A 213 -14.79 14.18 -22.57
C LEU A 213 -15.43 14.23 -21.17
N SER A 214 -15.44 13.10 -20.45
CA SER A 214 -15.92 13.06 -19.08
C SER A 214 -15.03 13.87 -18.14
N LEU A 215 -13.71 13.82 -18.33
CA LEU A 215 -12.77 14.65 -17.58
C LEU A 215 -12.90 16.15 -17.92
N GLU A 216 -13.09 16.48 -19.19
CA GLU A 216 -13.33 17.87 -19.62
C GLU A 216 -14.59 18.45 -18.95
N LEU A 217 -15.69 17.67 -18.93
CA LEU A 217 -16.93 18.07 -18.25
C LEU A 217 -16.75 18.14 -16.74
N LEU A 218 -16.01 17.21 -16.14
CA LEU A 218 -15.69 17.22 -14.71
C LEU A 218 -15.02 18.54 -14.32
N TYR A 219 -13.91 18.91 -14.96
CA TYR A 219 -13.18 20.14 -14.64
C TYR A 219 -14.00 21.41 -14.92
N LYS A 220 -14.79 21.42 -16.00
CA LYS A 220 -15.74 22.50 -16.27
C LYS A 220 -16.74 22.67 -15.11
N ASN A 221 -17.31 21.57 -14.63
CA ASN A 221 -18.30 21.61 -13.54
C ASN A 221 -17.64 22.00 -12.20
N ILE A 222 -16.41 21.57 -11.93
CA ILE A 222 -15.65 22.04 -10.75
C ILE A 222 -15.54 23.57 -10.78
N GLY A 223 -15.10 24.15 -11.89
CA GLY A 223 -15.03 25.61 -12.02
C GLY A 223 -16.37 26.31 -11.88
N SER A 224 -17.46 25.72 -12.40
CA SER A 224 -18.82 26.26 -12.22
C SER A 224 -19.26 26.21 -10.75
N ILE A 225 -18.91 25.15 -10.02
CA ILE A 225 -19.21 25.01 -8.60
C ILE A 225 -18.44 26.05 -7.79
N GLU A 226 -17.14 26.25 -8.05
CA GLU A 226 -16.33 27.27 -7.40
C GLU A 226 -16.91 28.67 -7.61
N GLN A 227 -17.37 28.96 -8.84
CA GLN A 227 -18.06 30.22 -9.14
C GLN A 227 -19.35 30.37 -8.33
N LEU A 228 -20.16 29.32 -8.20
CA LEU A 228 -21.39 29.35 -7.40
C LEU A 228 -21.11 29.54 -5.91
N ILE A 229 -20.02 28.92 -5.40
CA ILE A 229 -19.56 29.14 -4.03
C ILE A 229 -19.18 30.61 -3.79
N ASP A 230 -18.43 31.22 -4.71
CA ASP A 230 -18.05 32.64 -4.64
C ASP A 230 -19.27 33.58 -4.69
N GLN A 231 -20.36 33.15 -5.33
CA GLN A 231 -21.65 33.85 -5.34
C GLN A 231 -22.44 33.69 -4.03
N GLY A 232 -21.96 32.87 -3.09
CA GLY A 232 -22.58 32.64 -1.81
C GLY A 232 -23.64 31.54 -1.75
N ASN A 233 -23.75 30.71 -2.79
CA ASN A 233 -24.69 29.58 -2.81
C ASN A 233 -24.24 28.48 -1.82
N ASN A 234 -25.19 27.81 -1.18
CA ASN A 234 -24.94 26.63 -0.36
C ASN A 234 -24.92 25.34 -1.22
N LEU A 235 -24.46 24.21 -0.65
CA LEU A 235 -24.32 22.94 -1.40
C LEU A 235 -25.65 22.40 -1.96
N ASP A 236 -26.79 22.66 -1.30
CA ASP A 236 -28.10 22.20 -1.79
C ASP A 236 -28.52 23.01 -3.04
N GLU A 237 -28.26 24.31 -3.04
CA GLU A 237 -28.50 25.19 -4.20
C GLU A 237 -27.56 24.85 -5.36
N ILE A 238 -26.27 24.64 -5.07
CA ILE A 238 -25.27 24.26 -6.06
C ILE A 238 -25.64 22.93 -6.72
N ALA A 239 -25.96 21.91 -5.93
CA ALA A 239 -26.25 20.57 -6.43
C ALA A 239 -27.44 20.50 -7.42
N ASN A 240 -28.36 21.47 -7.30
CA ASN A 240 -29.55 21.59 -8.14
C ASN A 240 -29.45 22.69 -9.23
N SER A 241 -28.28 23.33 -9.34
CA SER A 241 -28.10 24.44 -10.29
C SER A 241 -28.16 23.97 -11.74
N GLU A 242 -28.89 24.75 -12.59
CA GLU A 242 -28.96 24.52 -14.03
C GLU A 242 -27.65 24.85 -14.77
N LEU A 243 -26.70 25.53 -14.09
CA LEU A 243 -25.38 25.83 -14.63
C LEU A 243 -24.47 24.57 -14.68
N LEU A 244 -24.88 23.50 -14.03
CA LEU A 244 -24.10 22.25 -13.99
C LEU A 244 -24.60 21.29 -15.06
N ASP A 245 -23.63 20.58 -15.67
CA ASP A 245 -23.96 19.58 -16.70
C ASP A 245 -24.55 18.29 -16.08
N SER A 246 -24.64 18.15 -14.77
CA SER A 246 -25.27 17.04 -14.07
C SER A 246 -25.84 17.50 -12.73
N GLN A 247 -26.85 16.78 -12.23
CA GLN A 247 -27.34 16.96 -10.87
C GLN A 247 -26.50 16.10 -9.91
N PHE A 248 -26.15 16.67 -8.77
CA PHE A 248 -25.33 15.98 -7.77
C PHE A 248 -26.14 15.72 -6.51
N LYS A 249 -25.85 14.57 -5.89
CA LYS A 249 -26.48 14.20 -4.62
C LYS A 249 -25.77 14.87 -3.46
N VAL A 250 -26.50 15.64 -2.65
CA VAL A 250 -26.01 16.11 -1.36
C VAL A 250 -26.11 14.98 -0.34
N THR A 251 -25.01 14.64 0.29
CA THR A 251 -24.95 13.64 1.34
C THR A 251 -24.65 14.31 2.67
N ASN A 252 -25.46 13.99 3.69
CA ASN A 252 -25.28 14.50 5.04
C ASN A 252 -24.55 13.49 5.91
N ILE A 253 -23.54 13.96 6.63
CA ILE A 253 -22.79 13.19 7.61
C ILE A 253 -22.88 13.88 8.96
N GLU A 254 -23.17 13.12 9.99
CA GLU A 254 -23.20 13.60 11.36
C GLU A 254 -22.08 12.98 12.18
N LYS A 255 -21.56 13.77 13.13
CA LYS A 255 -20.62 13.32 14.17
C LYS A 255 -19.35 12.63 13.64
N LEU A 256 -18.71 13.20 12.62
CA LEU A 256 -17.35 12.81 12.23
C LEU A 256 -16.33 13.41 13.20
N SER A 257 -15.43 12.60 13.74
CA SER A 257 -14.33 13.06 14.59
C SER A 257 -13.12 13.53 13.77
N GLN A 258 -12.20 14.25 14.42
CA GLN A 258 -10.93 14.68 13.81
C GLN A 258 -10.05 13.53 13.32
N LYS A 259 -10.26 12.31 13.82
CA LYS A 259 -9.57 11.09 13.34
C LYS A 259 -10.25 10.47 12.12
N GLY A 260 -11.33 11.04 11.61
CA GLY A 260 -12.09 10.50 10.49
C GLY A 260 -13.00 9.33 10.85
N ILE A 261 -13.34 9.19 12.10
CA ILE A 261 -14.24 8.15 12.62
C ILE A 261 -15.64 8.74 12.79
N LEU A 262 -16.62 8.04 12.23
CA LEU A 262 -18.04 8.39 12.32
C LEU A 262 -18.64 7.77 13.60
N TYR A 263 -19.36 8.58 14.39
CA TYR A 263 -20.08 8.14 15.58
C TYR A 263 -21.58 8.08 15.29
N LEU A 264 -22.14 6.87 15.31
CA LEU A 264 -23.56 6.65 15.03
C LEU A 264 -24.42 6.84 16.30
N SER A 265 -25.71 7.12 16.11
CA SER A 265 -26.65 7.36 17.20
C SER A 265 -26.86 6.17 18.14
N ASN A 266 -26.59 4.94 17.65
CA ASN A 266 -26.67 3.69 18.42
C ASN A 266 -25.42 3.41 19.27
N GLY A 267 -24.43 4.32 19.30
CA GLY A 267 -23.18 4.17 20.04
C GLY A 267 -22.09 3.37 19.33
N THR A 268 -22.33 2.96 18.09
CA THR A 268 -21.30 2.29 17.27
C THR A 268 -20.46 3.32 16.53
N VAL A 269 -19.28 2.90 16.07
CA VAL A 269 -18.38 3.72 15.27
C VAL A 269 -18.10 3.05 13.92
N GLU A 270 -17.95 3.87 12.89
CA GLU A 270 -17.63 3.41 11.55
C GLU A 270 -16.46 4.20 10.96
N ASN A 271 -15.65 3.54 10.14
CA ASN A 271 -14.66 4.20 9.32
C ASN A 271 -15.30 4.50 7.97
N ILE A 272 -15.33 5.75 7.58
CA ILE A 272 -15.77 6.13 6.23
C ILE A 272 -14.57 6.26 5.28
N ASN A 273 -14.80 5.97 4.02
CA ASN A 273 -13.78 6.15 2.99
C ASN A 273 -13.31 7.61 2.99
N ASN A 274 -11.99 7.81 2.92
CA ASN A 274 -11.37 9.13 2.96
C ASN A 274 -11.70 9.97 4.21
N GLY A 275 -12.23 9.36 5.28
CA GLY A 275 -12.71 10.05 6.48
C GLY A 275 -11.66 10.96 7.11
N LYS A 276 -10.37 10.57 7.09
CA LYS A 276 -9.29 11.41 7.61
C LYS A 276 -9.04 12.65 6.75
N VAL A 277 -9.05 12.52 5.42
CA VAL A 277 -8.88 13.64 4.48
C VAL A 277 -10.02 14.64 4.65
N ILE A 278 -11.26 14.13 4.71
CA ILE A 278 -12.46 14.95 4.94
C ILE A 278 -12.37 15.65 6.29
N ALA A 279 -12.01 14.93 7.36
CA ALA A 279 -11.84 15.50 8.70
C ALA A 279 -10.80 16.62 8.70
N ASP A 280 -9.63 16.40 8.10
CA ASP A 280 -8.57 17.42 8.04
C ASP A 280 -9.01 18.69 7.32
N THR A 281 -9.93 18.58 6.36
CA THR A 281 -10.54 19.73 5.68
C THR A 281 -11.58 20.42 6.55
N ILE A 282 -12.58 19.68 7.05
CA ILE A 282 -13.68 20.32 7.82
C ILE A 282 -13.23 20.93 9.15
N TRP A 283 -12.05 20.55 9.67
CA TRP A 283 -11.49 21.16 10.87
C TRP A 283 -10.84 22.53 10.61
N LYS A 284 -10.59 22.87 9.33
CA LYS A 284 -9.97 24.14 8.92
C LYS A 284 -10.99 25.19 8.50
N ILE A 285 -12.19 24.78 8.09
CA ILE A 285 -13.21 25.70 7.58
C ILE A 285 -14.16 26.16 8.70
N PRO A 286 -14.61 27.43 8.67
CA PRO A 286 -15.64 27.95 9.56
C PRO A 286 -17.02 27.28 9.35
N SER A 287 -17.89 27.38 10.34
CA SER A 287 -19.27 26.89 10.23
C SER A 287 -20.02 27.56 9.08
N ASN A 288 -20.82 26.80 8.37
CA ASN A 288 -21.61 27.17 7.18
C ASN A 288 -20.78 27.54 5.93
N GLN A 289 -19.46 27.43 5.97
CA GLN A 289 -18.65 27.60 4.78
C GLN A 289 -18.44 26.29 4.04
N ILE A 290 -18.22 26.42 2.73
CA ILE A 290 -17.86 25.32 1.83
C ILE A 290 -16.32 25.31 1.71
N SER A 291 -15.73 24.12 1.64
CA SER A 291 -14.29 23.95 1.42
C SER A 291 -13.89 24.29 -0.01
N ASP A 292 -12.60 24.56 -0.20
CA ASP A 292 -11.97 24.35 -1.49
C ASP A 292 -12.21 22.91 -1.96
N VAL A 293 -12.01 22.67 -3.26
CA VAL A 293 -12.13 21.34 -3.84
C VAL A 293 -11.15 20.37 -3.18
N ILE A 294 -11.65 19.20 -2.80
CA ILE A 294 -10.85 18.10 -2.25
C ILE A 294 -10.67 17.07 -3.36
N GLU A 295 -9.43 16.83 -3.74
CA GLU A 295 -9.07 15.77 -4.67
C GLU A 295 -8.91 14.45 -3.94
N LEU A 296 -9.60 13.42 -4.45
CA LEU A 296 -9.60 12.06 -3.93
C LEU A 296 -9.10 11.10 -5.01
N PRO A 297 -8.69 9.87 -4.65
CA PRO A 297 -8.24 8.89 -5.65
C PRO A 297 -9.25 8.63 -6.76
N LYS A 298 -8.77 8.26 -7.96
CA LYS A 298 -9.53 7.92 -9.16
C LYS A 298 -10.33 9.10 -9.74
N ASP A 299 -9.70 10.24 -9.82
CA ASP A 299 -10.29 11.48 -10.38
C ASP A 299 -11.65 11.83 -9.74
N THR A 300 -11.75 11.55 -8.45
CA THR A 300 -12.94 11.90 -7.66
C THR A 300 -12.68 13.20 -6.92
N PHE A 301 -13.63 14.13 -6.97
CA PHE A 301 -13.55 15.41 -6.33
C PHE A 301 -14.71 15.59 -5.37
N MET A 302 -14.49 16.35 -4.29
CA MET A 302 -15.50 16.57 -3.27
C MET A 302 -15.49 18.03 -2.81
N PHE A 303 -16.68 18.59 -2.60
CA PHE A 303 -16.87 19.83 -1.88
C PHE A 303 -17.63 19.54 -0.59
N VAL A 304 -17.19 20.13 0.51
CA VAL A 304 -17.72 19.86 1.84
C VAL A 304 -18.20 21.15 2.48
N GLN A 305 -19.41 21.16 3.00
CA GLN A 305 -19.96 22.29 3.77
C GLN A 305 -20.07 21.92 5.24
N LEU A 306 -19.34 22.63 6.11
CA LEU A 306 -19.46 22.45 7.55
C LEU A 306 -20.79 23.01 8.05
N ILE A 307 -21.58 22.19 8.72
CA ILE A 307 -22.90 22.61 9.27
C ILE A 307 -22.76 23.06 10.72
N LYS A 308 -22.18 22.20 11.57
CA LYS A 308 -21.97 22.53 12.99
C LYS A 308 -20.88 21.68 13.63
N GLU A 309 -20.35 22.20 14.72
CA GLU A 309 -19.50 21.46 15.62
C GLU A 309 -20.28 20.97 16.84
N ASN A 310 -20.07 19.73 17.22
CA ASN A 310 -20.64 19.14 18.43
C ASN A 310 -19.53 19.04 19.48
N LYS A 311 -19.83 19.51 20.68
CA LYS A 311 -18.92 19.39 21.83
C LYS A 311 -18.71 17.93 22.20
N GLU A 312 -17.59 17.64 22.82
CA GLU A 312 -17.33 16.36 23.45
C GLU A 312 -18.38 16.04 24.49
N TYR A 313 -18.86 14.80 24.49
CA TYR A 313 -19.83 14.33 25.50
C TYR A 313 -19.79 12.82 25.67
N THR A 314 -20.22 12.34 26.83
CA THR A 314 -20.43 10.91 27.05
C THR A 314 -21.93 10.62 26.96
N PRO A 315 -22.39 9.79 26.01
CA PRO A 315 -23.80 9.42 25.88
C PRO A 315 -24.32 8.80 27.17
N VAL A 316 -25.54 9.14 27.57
CA VAL A 316 -26.14 8.52 28.75
C VAL A 316 -26.50 7.06 28.46
N PHE A 317 -26.53 6.25 29.51
CA PHE A 317 -26.82 4.81 29.43
C PHE A 317 -28.01 4.48 28.52
N LYS A 318 -29.10 5.25 28.64
CA LYS A 318 -30.33 5.01 27.89
C LYS A 318 -30.15 5.15 26.36
N GLU A 319 -29.30 6.05 25.93
CA GLU A 319 -29.00 6.30 24.49
C GLU A 319 -28.25 5.14 23.83
N ILE A 320 -27.36 4.52 24.59
CA ILE A 320 -26.44 3.48 24.03
C ILE A 320 -26.67 2.10 24.66
N ARG A 321 -27.82 1.90 25.30
CA ARG A 321 -28.18 0.66 26.02
C ARG A 321 -27.97 -0.59 25.15
N THR A 322 -28.36 -0.52 23.88
CA THR A 322 -28.21 -1.64 22.94
C THR A 322 -26.75 -2.01 22.69
N ASP A 323 -25.87 -1.02 22.54
CA ASP A 323 -24.44 -1.24 22.39
C ASP A 323 -23.81 -1.79 23.67
N ILE A 324 -24.20 -1.25 24.81
CA ILE A 324 -23.79 -1.75 26.14
C ILE A 324 -24.18 -3.22 26.32
N TYR A 325 -25.41 -3.59 25.96
CA TYR A 325 -25.88 -4.97 26.01
C TYR A 325 -25.01 -5.88 25.14
N LYS A 326 -24.79 -5.52 23.88
CA LYS A 326 -23.96 -6.30 22.97
C LYS A 326 -22.52 -6.49 23.47
N LYS A 327 -21.92 -5.43 24.03
CA LYS A 327 -20.55 -5.49 24.60
C LYS A 327 -20.53 -6.32 25.89
N TRP A 328 -21.55 -6.19 26.72
CA TRP A 328 -21.71 -7.00 27.94
C TRP A 328 -21.83 -8.48 27.60
N VAL A 329 -22.69 -8.85 26.65
CA VAL A 329 -22.87 -10.24 26.19
C VAL A 329 -21.58 -10.82 25.67
N LYS A 330 -20.88 -10.10 24.77
CA LYS A 330 -19.57 -10.55 24.23
C LYS A 330 -18.56 -10.81 25.35
N LYS A 331 -18.51 -9.94 26.34
CA LYS A 331 -17.61 -10.11 27.50
C LYS A 331 -18.02 -11.30 28.36
N GLU A 332 -19.30 -11.45 28.64
CA GLU A 332 -19.82 -12.55 29.46
C GLU A 332 -19.65 -13.90 28.77
N GLN A 333 -19.85 -13.99 27.45
CA GLN A 333 -19.53 -15.19 26.66
C GLN A 333 -18.10 -15.67 26.90
N LEU A 334 -17.13 -14.75 26.88
CA LEU A 334 -15.73 -15.09 27.10
C LEU A 334 -15.43 -15.47 28.56
N ILE A 335 -16.09 -14.83 29.52
CA ILE A 335 -15.96 -15.19 30.94
C ILE A 335 -16.50 -16.59 31.19
N GLN A 336 -17.71 -16.89 30.73
CA GLN A 336 -18.32 -18.20 30.89
C GLN A 336 -17.55 -19.29 30.13
N THR A 337 -17.04 -18.98 28.94
CA THR A 337 -16.15 -19.89 28.18
C THR A 337 -14.87 -20.21 28.96
N GLU A 338 -14.26 -19.21 29.59
CA GLU A 338 -13.06 -19.42 30.43
C GLU A 338 -13.37 -20.31 31.63
N LEU A 339 -14.53 -20.10 32.30
CA LEU A 339 -14.94 -20.94 33.42
C LEU A 339 -15.16 -22.40 33.01
N ILE A 340 -15.83 -22.60 31.86
CA ILE A 340 -16.02 -23.94 31.30
C ILE A 340 -14.68 -24.56 30.96
N LEU A 341 -13.77 -23.82 30.31
CA LEU A 341 -12.45 -24.31 29.94
C LEU A 341 -11.64 -24.73 31.19
N LYS A 342 -11.65 -23.91 32.22
CA LYS A 342 -11.01 -24.24 33.52
C LYS A 342 -11.56 -25.54 34.11
N LYS A 343 -12.88 -25.72 34.06
CA LYS A 343 -13.53 -26.91 34.58
C LYS A 343 -13.14 -28.16 33.81
N ILE A 344 -13.23 -28.17 32.48
CA ILE A 344 -12.92 -29.34 31.67
C ILE A 344 -11.42 -29.71 31.71
N ILE A 345 -10.52 -28.72 31.87
CA ILE A 345 -9.09 -28.97 32.12
C ILE A 345 -8.87 -29.65 33.46
N LYS A 346 -9.53 -29.17 34.53
CA LYS A 346 -9.44 -29.78 35.86
C LYS A 346 -9.96 -31.21 35.89
N GLU A 347 -10.96 -31.51 35.06
CA GLU A 347 -11.53 -32.86 34.92
C GLU A 347 -10.74 -33.75 33.94
N ASN A 348 -9.61 -33.30 33.43
CA ASN A 348 -8.78 -33.98 32.41
C ASN A 348 -9.55 -34.36 31.14
N LYS A 349 -10.59 -33.60 30.76
CA LYS A 349 -11.44 -33.84 29.58
C LYS A 349 -10.90 -33.13 28.32
N VAL A 350 -9.67 -32.60 28.35
CA VAL A 350 -9.08 -31.81 27.27
C VAL A 350 -7.85 -32.50 26.74
N LYS A 351 -7.78 -32.65 25.41
CA LYS A 351 -6.56 -33.07 24.73
C LYS A 351 -5.86 -31.82 24.16
N PHE A 352 -4.76 -31.44 24.77
CA PHE A 352 -3.95 -30.34 24.31
C PHE A 352 -3.26 -30.68 22.98
N LYS A 353 -3.19 -29.69 22.10
CA LYS A 353 -2.36 -29.71 20.89
C LYS A 353 -0.97 -29.20 21.25
N ASN A 354 0.10 -29.84 20.74
CA ASN A 354 1.46 -29.43 20.98
C ASN A 354 2.00 -28.57 19.83
N LEU A 355 2.68 -27.49 20.16
CA LEU A 355 3.40 -26.64 19.19
C LEU A 355 4.87 -26.55 19.58
N LEU A 356 5.72 -26.90 18.63
CA LEU A 356 7.16 -26.85 18.75
C LEU A 356 7.73 -25.59 18.08
N ASN A 357 8.86 -25.11 18.59
CA ASN A 357 9.63 -24.03 17.99
C ASN A 357 8.86 -22.69 17.81
N VAL A 358 7.96 -22.38 18.74
CA VAL A 358 7.32 -21.06 18.79
C VAL A 358 8.37 -19.99 19.00
N ALA A 359 8.50 -19.04 18.08
CA ALA A 359 9.50 -17.96 18.12
C ALA A 359 8.86 -16.58 18.33
N ARG A 360 9.61 -15.64 18.94
CA ARG A 360 9.11 -14.28 19.26
C ARG A 360 8.73 -13.46 18.03
N ASN A 361 9.39 -13.69 16.90
CA ASN A 361 9.18 -12.92 15.66
C ASN A 361 8.02 -13.43 14.78
N GLN A 362 7.37 -14.53 15.16
CA GLN A 362 6.20 -15.01 14.45
C GLN A 362 5.02 -14.05 14.64
N ILE A 363 4.17 -13.94 13.63
CA ILE A 363 2.96 -13.13 13.65
C ILE A 363 1.76 -14.01 13.99
N SER A 364 1.79 -15.25 13.52
CA SER A 364 0.74 -16.24 13.67
C SER A 364 1.36 -17.62 13.89
N LEU A 365 0.68 -18.48 14.63
CA LEU A 365 1.12 -19.87 14.90
C LEU A 365 0.11 -20.88 14.34
N THR A 366 -1.17 -20.63 14.53
CA THR A 366 -2.29 -21.47 14.07
C THR A 366 -3.48 -20.55 13.74
N ASP A 367 -4.55 -21.13 13.23
CA ASP A 367 -5.80 -20.40 13.00
C ASP A 367 -6.42 -19.81 14.28
N GLU A 368 -6.16 -20.43 15.41
CA GLU A 368 -6.62 -19.96 16.70
C GLU A 368 -5.66 -18.95 17.35
N ILE A 369 -4.37 -18.95 16.97
CA ILE A 369 -3.32 -18.08 17.51
C ILE A 369 -2.74 -17.22 16.38
N LYS A 370 -3.52 -16.21 15.96
CA LYS A 370 -3.15 -15.27 14.86
C LYS A 370 -2.63 -13.91 15.35
N ASP A 371 -2.69 -13.64 16.67
CA ASP A 371 -2.35 -12.35 17.23
C ASP A 371 -0.95 -12.38 17.85
N LYS A 372 -0.11 -11.44 17.43
CA LYS A 372 1.22 -11.23 18.01
C LYS A 372 1.19 -10.94 19.51
N LEU A 373 0.10 -10.34 19.99
CA LEU A 373 -0.08 -10.09 21.44
C LEU A 373 -0.14 -11.41 22.23
N ILE A 374 -0.76 -12.46 21.65
CA ILE A 374 -0.79 -13.79 22.27
C ILE A 374 0.61 -14.38 22.32
N ILE A 375 1.36 -14.27 21.22
CA ILE A 375 2.75 -14.75 21.15
C ILE A 375 3.61 -14.03 22.22
N ASN A 376 3.47 -12.72 22.35
CA ASN A 376 4.17 -11.96 23.38
C ASN A 376 3.81 -12.43 24.80
N GLN A 377 2.55 -12.81 25.05
CA GLN A 377 2.13 -13.37 26.33
C GLN A 377 2.76 -14.76 26.57
N ILE A 378 2.86 -15.61 25.55
CA ILE A 378 3.52 -16.92 25.64
C ILE A 378 4.94 -16.74 26.21
N PHE A 379 5.69 -15.73 25.75
CA PHE A 379 7.06 -15.49 26.22
C PHE A 379 7.18 -14.85 27.63
N LYS A 380 6.06 -14.40 28.20
CA LYS A 380 5.98 -13.95 29.60
C LYS A 380 5.55 -15.06 30.57
N MET A 381 5.13 -16.22 30.05
CA MET A 381 4.64 -17.33 30.88
C MET A 381 5.76 -18.02 31.67
N LYS A 382 5.42 -18.48 32.86
CA LYS A 382 6.26 -19.35 33.68
C LYS A 382 6.05 -20.81 33.28
N LYS A 383 7.13 -21.60 33.30
CA LYS A 383 7.13 -23.03 32.97
C LYS A 383 6.05 -23.80 33.76
N ASN A 384 5.37 -24.71 33.08
CA ASN A 384 4.33 -25.60 33.59
C ASN A 384 3.05 -24.88 34.13
N LYS A 385 2.93 -23.56 34.00
CA LYS A 385 1.69 -22.86 34.33
C LYS A 385 0.77 -22.77 33.12
N ILE A 386 -0.54 -22.89 33.34
CA ILE A 386 -1.56 -22.69 32.32
C ILE A 386 -2.05 -21.26 32.43
N ASN A 387 -2.01 -20.53 31.31
CA ASN A 387 -2.62 -19.22 31.18
C ASN A 387 -3.83 -19.30 30.26
N PHE A 388 -4.87 -18.51 30.57
CA PHE A 388 -6.08 -18.39 29.78
C PHE A 388 -6.09 -17.04 29.10
N ILE A 389 -6.15 -17.04 27.76
CA ILE A 389 -6.11 -15.84 26.94
C ILE A 389 -7.42 -15.74 26.19
N LYS A 390 -8.14 -14.64 26.39
CA LYS A 390 -9.37 -14.33 25.66
C LYS A 390 -9.04 -13.77 24.29
N THR A 391 -9.68 -14.31 23.27
CA THR A 391 -9.64 -13.84 21.90
C THR A 391 -11.03 -13.40 21.46
N GLU A 392 -11.18 -12.85 20.28
CA GLU A 392 -12.49 -12.46 19.74
C GLU A 392 -13.45 -13.67 19.64
N ASN A 393 -12.91 -14.85 19.29
CA ASN A 393 -13.70 -16.04 18.97
C ASN A 393 -13.79 -17.07 20.10
N GLY A 394 -13.01 -16.94 21.16
CA GLY A 394 -13.01 -17.92 22.24
C GLY A 394 -11.91 -17.68 23.26
N VAL A 395 -11.58 -18.74 23.99
CA VAL A 395 -10.53 -18.71 25.01
C VAL A 395 -9.51 -19.79 24.73
N ILE A 396 -8.24 -19.43 24.78
CA ILE A 396 -7.10 -20.33 24.61
C ILE A 396 -6.49 -20.62 25.98
N ALA A 397 -6.39 -21.88 26.34
CA ALA A 397 -5.53 -22.33 27.44
C ALA A 397 -4.16 -22.69 26.86
N ILE A 398 -3.10 -22.07 27.38
CA ILE A 398 -1.73 -22.32 26.94
C ILE A 398 -0.91 -22.75 28.15
N LYS A 399 -0.13 -23.82 27.97
CA LYS A 399 0.84 -24.31 28.93
C LYS A 399 2.23 -24.23 28.34
N PHE A 400 3.13 -23.50 28.97
CA PHE A 400 4.53 -23.45 28.56
C PHE A 400 5.27 -24.68 29.08
N ILE A 401 5.82 -25.49 28.19
CA ILE A 401 6.49 -26.77 28.51
C ILE A 401 7.99 -26.57 28.72
N LYS A 402 8.70 -26.09 27.72
CA LYS A 402 10.14 -25.83 27.78
C LYS A 402 10.56 -24.83 26.72
N SER A 403 11.74 -24.25 26.93
CA SER A 403 12.40 -23.40 25.93
C SER A 403 13.77 -23.96 25.56
N LYS A 404 14.21 -23.62 24.37
CA LYS A 404 15.57 -23.81 23.92
C LYS A 404 16.00 -22.62 23.09
N THR A 405 17.25 -22.34 22.97
CA THR A 405 17.79 -21.37 22.02
C THR A 405 18.08 -22.09 20.72
N LYS A 406 17.64 -21.56 19.60
CA LYS A 406 18.04 -22.10 18.29
C LYS A 406 19.56 -21.98 18.16
N ASN A 407 20.20 -23.03 17.61
CA ASN A 407 21.61 -22.95 17.29
C ASN A 407 21.82 -21.78 16.29
N TYR A 408 22.71 -20.90 16.62
CA TYR A 408 23.14 -19.79 15.77
C TYR A 408 24.65 -19.68 15.84
N GLU A 409 25.25 -19.42 14.69
CA GLU A 409 26.67 -19.03 14.66
C GLU A 409 26.76 -17.53 14.96
N LEU A 410 27.49 -17.20 16.02
CA LEU A 410 27.84 -15.81 16.32
C LEU A 410 28.95 -15.38 15.37
N LYS A 411 28.59 -14.82 14.23
CA LYS A 411 29.55 -14.15 13.37
C LYS A 411 29.97 -12.84 14.04
N GLU A 412 31.24 -12.57 14.05
CA GLU A 412 31.86 -11.39 14.70
C GLU A 412 31.23 -10.08 14.11
N ASP A 413 30.98 -10.05 12.79
CA ASP A 413 30.33 -8.94 12.14
C ASP A 413 28.91 -8.66 12.67
N THR A 414 28.15 -9.71 13.00
CA THR A 414 26.79 -9.57 13.58
C THR A 414 26.87 -8.99 14.99
N ILE A 415 27.85 -9.41 15.77
CA ILE A 415 28.06 -8.85 17.10
C ILE A 415 28.45 -7.38 17.01
N ASN A 416 29.34 -7.02 16.10
CA ASN A 416 29.78 -5.65 15.87
C ASN A 416 28.65 -4.73 15.39
N GLN A 417 27.80 -5.20 14.46
CA GLN A 417 26.62 -4.47 14.00
C GLN A 417 25.61 -4.25 15.13
N LEU A 418 25.34 -5.27 15.95
CA LEU A 418 24.44 -5.14 17.10
C LEU A 418 25.01 -4.21 18.15
N ASN A 419 26.31 -4.28 18.45
CA ASN A 419 27.00 -3.35 19.36
C ASN A 419 26.87 -1.90 18.86
N ALA A 420 27.06 -1.65 17.57
CA ALA A 420 26.92 -0.34 16.96
C ALA A 420 25.47 0.19 17.09
N SER A 421 24.49 -0.62 16.76
CA SER A 421 23.06 -0.27 16.85
C SER A 421 22.62 0.02 18.29
N PHE A 422 23.09 -0.77 19.26
CA PHE A 422 22.83 -0.51 20.68
C PHE A 422 23.48 0.78 21.18
N SER A 423 24.73 1.02 20.76
CA SER A 423 25.44 2.24 21.13
C SER A 423 24.70 3.47 20.63
N GLU A 424 24.20 3.43 19.40
CA GLU A 424 23.43 4.51 18.78
C GLU A 424 22.06 4.71 19.47
N SER A 425 21.33 3.62 19.74
CA SER A 425 20.03 3.70 20.44
C SER A 425 20.18 4.24 21.85
N PHE A 426 21.19 3.75 22.59
CA PHE A 426 21.46 4.23 23.94
C PHE A 426 21.90 5.69 23.96
N PHE A 427 22.73 6.11 23.00
CA PHE A 427 23.15 7.49 22.88
C PHE A 427 21.96 8.40 22.59
N ASN A 428 21.05 7.98 21.70
CA ASN A 428 19.84 8.74 21.39
C ASN A 428 18.91 8.85 22.60
N ASP A 429 18.69 7.76 23.33
CA ASP A 429 17.87 7.75 24.55
C ASP A 429 18.50 8.62 25.65
N TYR A 430 19.80 8.51 25.85
CA TYR A 430 20.53 9.34 26.81
C TYR A 430 20.47 10.82 26.44
N SER A 431 20.73 11.15 25.17
CA SER A 431 20.69 12.52 24.66
C SER A 431 19.29 13.13 24.79
N ASN A 432 18.25 12.37 24.45
CA ASN A 432 16.87 12.81 24.58
C ASN A 432 16.47 13.05 26.05
N ASN A 433 16.89 12.16 26.96
CA ASN A 433 16.64 12.33 28.38
C ASN A 433 17.44 13.50 28.97
N PHE A 434 18.69 13.68 28.55
CA PHE A 434 19.52 14.80 28.96
C PHE A 434 18.93 16.14 28.48
N ILE A 435 18.48 16.22 27.23
CA ILE A 435 17.79 17.40 26.68
C ILE A 435 16.50 17.69 27.47
N LYS A 436 15.72 16.66 27.83
CA LYS A 436 14.50 16.80 28.64
C LYS A 436 14.82 17.35 30.03
N ILE A 437 15.87 16.83 30.68
CA ILE A 437 16.29 17.32 32.01
C ILE A 437 16.77 18.78 31.91
N LEU A 438 17.63 19.11 30.96
CA LEU A 438 18.08 20.48 30.74
C LEU A 438 16.89 21.41 30.42
N GLY A 439 15.93 20.95 29.63
CA GLY A 439 14.72 21.71 29.30
C GLY A 439 13.80 21.93 30.51
N SER A 440 13.81 21.04 31.50
CA SER A 440 13.05 21.21 32.75
C SER A 440 13.75 22.08 33.77
N GLU A 441 15.10 22.09 33.79
CA GLU A 441 15.91 22.89 34.73
C GLU A 441 16.19 24.30 34.23
N HIS A 442 16.20 24.52 32.92
CA HIS A 442 16.48 25.80 32.30
C HIS A 442 15.32 26.29 31.45
N LYS A 443 14.92 27.59 31.61
CA LYS A 443 13.97 28.27 30.73
C LYS A 443 14.60 28.44 29.34
N ILE A 444 14.38 27.46 28.45
CA ILE A 444 14.85 27.52 27.07
C ILE A 444 13.98 28.51 26.30
N LYS A 445 14.56 29.66 25.91
CA LYS A 445 13.95 30.56 24.92
C LYS A 445 14.26 29.99 23.52
N ARG A 446 13.21 29.64 22.78
CA ARG A 446 13.33 29.24 21.35
C ARG A 446 13.28 30.53 20.53
N ASP A 447 14.37 30.85 19.86
CA ASP A 447 14.39 31.92 18.87
C ASP A 447 14.15 31.33 17.48
N TYR A 448 12.91 31.43 17.03
CA TYR A 448 12.50 30.90 15.73
C TYR A 448 13.13 31.66 14.54
N ASN A 449 13.52 32.94 14.72
CA ASN A 449 14.14 33.75 13.67
C ASN A 449 15.56 33.25 13.35
N ILE A 450 16.30 32.78 14.36
CA ILE A 450 17.63 32.16 14.14
C ILE A 450 17.48 30.83 13.39
N LEU A 451 16.45 30.05 13.71
CA LEU A 451 16.20 28.76 13.03
C LEU A 451 15.81 28.97 11.55
N GLU A 452 14.93 29.92 11.26
CA GLU A 452 14.53 30.24 9.88
C GLU A 452 15.72 30.80 9.06
N ASN A 453 16.57 31.64 9.64
CA ASN A 453 17.79 32.11 8.99
C ASN A 453 18.81 30.99 8.75
N PHE A 454 18.87 29.99 9.61
CA PHE A 454 19.73 28.81 9.40
C PHE A 454 19.21 27.90 8.30
N ILE A 455 17.89 27.65 8.26
CA ILE A 455 17.24 26.83 7.22
C ILE A 455 17.30 27.51 5.86
N SER A 456 17.20 28.85 5.79
CA SER A 456 17.26 29.57 4.51
C SER A 456 18.67 29.68 3.92
N ASN A 457 19.70 29.30 4.68
CA ASN A 457 21.11 29.29 4.26
C ASN A 457 21.70 27.90 4.05
N LEU A 458 20.84 26.84 4.13
CA LEU A 458 21.14 25.44 3.74
C LEU A 458 20.55 25.14 2.36
#